data_f8b98841ead5c39504d4dd6d927da487
#
_entry.id   f8b98841ead5c39504d4dd6d927da487
#
_cell.length_a   1.000
_cell.length_b   1.000
_cell.length_c   1.000
_cell.angle_alpha   90.00
_cell.angle_beta   90.00
_cell.angle_gamma   90.00
#
_symmetry.space_group_name_H-M   'P 1'
#
loop_
_entity.id
_entity.type
_entity.pdbx_description
1 polymer ?
#
loop_
_entity_poly.entity_id
_entity_poly.type
_entity_poly.pdbx_seq_one_letter_code
_entity_poly.pdbx_strand_id
1 'polypeptide(L)'
;HISDDIVIDFDSVRRTTLTTSACGVCGKTSLTNLHKIHNATLNKSFQIKSDLLSKNLDLLNSEQPLFGLTGGTHAAVAFDRKGAVIAAREDVGRHNALDKLIGHMIRNGGLNNEETILQVSGRSSFELVQKTIRAGFPIMASVGAASSLAVELAREYNLTLVCFLKAD
;
A
#
# COMPACT_ATOMS: atom_id res chain seq x y z
N HIS A 1 1.82 4.01 -23.31
CA HIS A 1 1.15 5.09 -24.05
C HIS A 1 0.23 5.85 -23.10
N ILE A 2 0.39 7.16 -23.03
CA ILE A 2 -0.50 8.08 -22.32
C ILE A 2 -1.37 8.71 -23.41
N SER A 3 -2.68 8.87 -23.18
CA SER A 3 -3.56 9.54 -24.11
C SER A 3 -3.09 10.97 -24.35
N ASP A 4 -3.16 11.46 -25.60
CA ASP A 4 -2.72 12.82 -25.98
C ASP A 4 -3.57 13.93 -25.31
N ASP A 5 -4.72 13.58 -24.74
CA ASP A 5 -5.61 14.50 -24.03
C ASP A 5 -5.21 14.75 -22.56
N ILE A 6 -4.19 14.05 -22.07
CA ILE A 6 -3.72 14.19 -20.67
C ILE A 6 -2.60 15.22 -20.61
N VAL A 7 -2.90 16.36 -20.01
CA VAL A 7 -1.89 17.38 -19.67
C VAL A 7 -1.12 16.93 -18.44
N ILE A 8 0.16 16.61 -18.63
CA ILE A 8 1.06 16.23 -17.54
C ILE A 8 1.79 17.46 -17.03
N ASP A 9 1.58 17.80 -15.76
CA ASP A 9 2.40 18.79 -15.06
C ASP A 9 3.73 18.14 -14.64
N PHE A 10 4.73 18.20 -15.50
CA PHE A 10 6.05 17.62 -15.25
C PHE A 10 6.77 18.27 -14.06
N ASP A 11 6.50 19.51 -13.72
CA ASP A 11 7.15 20.19 -12.59
C ASP A 11 6.65 19.64 -11.25
N SER A 12 5.38 19.23 -11.17
CA SER A 12 4.81 18.61 -9.97
C SER A 12 5.38 17.22 -9.65
N VAL A 13 5.90 16.52 -10.68
CA VAL A 13 6.46 15.16 -10.54
C VAL A 13 7.99 15.12 -10.61
N ARG A 14 8.64 16.25 -10.91
CA ARG A 14 10.09 16.34 -11.06
C ARG A 14 10.79 16.13 -9.72
N ARG A 15 11.75 15.23 -9.71
CA ARG A 15 12.67 15.02 -8.57
C ARG A 15 13.99 15.71 -8.88
N THR A 16 14.39 16.69 -8.05
CA THR A 16 15.61 17.50 -8.26
C THR A 16 16.82 16.98 -7.52
N THR A 17 16.68 15.95 -6.68
CA THR A 17 17.77 15.40 -5.86
C THR A 17 17.84 13.88 -5.96
N LEU A 18 19.04 13.32 -5.76
CA LEU A 18 19.24 11.88 -5.62
C LEU A 18 18.48 11.36 -4.40
N THR A 19 17.67 10.34 -4.60
CA THR A 19 16.91 9.71 -3.52
C THR A 19 17.86 8.84 -2.69
N THR A 20 18.16 9.25 -1.46
CA THR A 20 19.09 8.53 -0.58
C THR A 20 18.40 7.66 0.48
N SER A 21 17.08 7.70 0.59
CA SER A 21 16.34 6.92 1.58
C SER A 21 15.11 6.23 1.00
N ALA A 22 14.75 5.12 1.60
CA ALA A 22 13.62 4.28 1.21
C ALA A 22 12.26 4.77 1.76
N CYS A 23 12.17 6.01 2.28
CA CYS A 23 10.91 6.52 2.84
C CYS A 23 10.00 7.21 1.81
N GLY A 24 10.47 7.41 0.56
CA GLY A 24 9.69 8.04 -0.51
C GLY A 24 9.56 9.57 -0.41
N VAL A 25 10.10 10.18 0.66
CA VAL A 25 10.02 11.64 0.90
C VAL A 25 11.21 12.38 0.30
N CYS A 26 12.35 11.69 0.12
CA CYS A 26 13.55 12.31 -0.43
C CYS A 26 13.37 12.75 -1.88
N GLY A 27 13.79 13.99 -2.16
CA GLY A 27 13.73 14.57 -3.50
C GLY A 27 12.43 15.33 -3.83
N LYS A 28 11.48 15.45 -2.89
CA LYS A 28 10.34 16.36 -3.05
C LYS A 28 10.63 17.71 -2.44
N THR A 29 10.38 18.76 -3.19
CA THR A 29 10.72 20.14 -2.84
C THR A 29 9.83 20.76 -1.76
N SER A 30 8.71 20.12 -1.42
CA SER A 30 7.79 20.60 -0.38
C SER A 30 7.00 19.47 0.26
N LEU A 31 6.95 19.46 1.59
CA LEU A 31 6.08 18.55 2.37
C LEU A 31 4.60 18.78 2.04
N THR A 32 4.20 20.00 1.71
CA THR A 32 2.82 20.36 1.33
C THR A 32 2.37 19.65 0.04
N ASN A 33 3.29 19.35 -0.88
CA ASN A 33 2.95 18.60 -2.11
C ASN A 33 2.88 17.09 -1.89
N LEU A 34 3.38 16.59 -0.75
CA LEU A 34 3.28 15.17 -0.40
C LEU A 34 1.84 14.77 -0.02
N HIS A 35 1.10 15.69 0.62
CA HIS A 35 -0.24 15.43 1.15
C HIS A 35 -1.36 15.53 0.10
N LYS A 36 -1.09 16.01 -1.12
CA LYS A 36 -2.13 16.12 -2.15
C LYS A 36 -2.55 14.77 -2.70
N ILE A 37 -3.45 14.11 -1.98
CA ILE A 37 -4.23 12.98 -2.50
C ILE A 37 -5.58 13.56 -2.91
N HIS A 38 -5.71 13.93 -4.20
CA HIS A 38 -6.96 14.49 -4.70
C HIS A 38 -8.06 13.41 -4.69
N ASN A 39 -9.23 13.74 -4.11
CA ASN A 39 -10.49 12.99 -4.20
C ASN A 39 -10.48 11.52 -3.69
N ALA A 40 -9.55 11.13 -2.84
CA ALA A 40 -9.61 9.81 -2.22
C ALA A 40 -10.58 9.82 -1.04
N THR A 41 -11.69 9.11 -1.18
CA THR A 41 -12.63 8.85 -0.08
C THR A 41 -12.58 7.37 0.25
N LEU A 42 -12.17 7.03 1.46
CA LEU A 42 -12.15 5.64 1.93
C LEU A 42 -13.49 5.26 2.58
N ASN A 43 -13.88 3.99 2.44
CA ASN A 43 -15.08 3.46 3.07
C ASN A 43 -14.89 3.35 4.59
N LYS A 44 -15.40 4.34 5.33
CA LYS A 44 -15.31 4.41 6.81
C LYS A 44 -16.18 3.40 7.54
N SER A 45 -17.18 2.84 6.86
CA SER A 45 -18.10 1.85 7.43
C SER A 45 -17.58 0.42 7.34
N PHE A 46 -16.50 0.18 6.56
CA PHE A 46 -15.93 -1.15 6.43
C PHE A 46 -15.21 -1.55 7.72
N GLN A 47 -15.70 -2.62 8.34
CA GLN A 47 -15.18 -3.17 9.58
C GLN A 47 -14.95 -4.67 9.45
N ILE A 48 -13.91 -5.14 10.12
CA ILE A 48 -13.54 -6.56 10.20
C ILE A 48 -13.24 -6.94 11.65
N LYS A 49 -13.27 -8.23 11.95
CA LYS A 49 -12.77 -8.74 13.22
C LYS A 49 -11.24 -8.77 13.21
N SER A 50 -10.62 -8.45 14.34
CA SER A 50 -9.15 -8.39 14.46
C SER A 50 -8.47 -9.73 14.21
N ASP A 51 -9.10 -10.85 14.63
CA ASP A 51 -8.60 -12.20 14.40
C ASP A 51 -8.45 -12.56 12.93
N LEU A 52 -9.19 -11.88 12.04
CA LEU A 52 -9.04 -12.05 10.60
C LEU A 52 -7.66 -11.61 10.11
N LEU A 53 -7.11 -10.55 10.69
CA LEU A 53 -5.79 -10.05 10.29
C LEU A 53 -4.67 -11.03 10.67
N SER A 54 -4.74 -11.65 11.85
CA SER A 54 -3.77 -12.67 12.27
C SER A 54 -3.84 -13.91 11.36
N LYS A 55 -5.05 -14.39 11.04
CA LYS A 55 -5.26 -15.51 10.10
C LYS A 55 -4.75 -15.19 8.69
N ASN A 56 -4.98 -13.97 8.21
CA ASN A 56 -4.50 -13.55 6.90
C ASN A 56 -2.97 -13.44 6.85
N LEU A 57 -2.29 -13.33 8.00
CA LEU A 57 -0.83 -13.32 8.03
C LEU A 57 -0.24 -14.67 7.60
N ASP A 58 -0.85 -15.80 7.97
CA ASP A 58 -0.41 -17.10 7.50
C ASP A 58 -0.59 -17.25 5.99
N LEU A 59 -1.72 -16.72 5.47
CA LEU A 59 -1.96 -16.67 4.02
C LEU A 59 -0.97 -15.75 3.31
N LEU A 60 -0.66 -14.57 3.88
CA LEU A 60 0.37 -13.69 3.34
C LEU A 60 1.72 -14.42 3.25
N ASN A 61 2.08 -15.22 4.26
CA ASN A 61 3.32 -15.98 4.26
C ASN A 61 3.32 -17.07 3.18
N SER A 62 2.17 -17.75 2.94
CA SER A 62 2.04 -18.76 1.89
C SER A 62 2.07 -18.17 0.48
N GLU A 63 1.70 -16.90 0.32
CA GLU A 63 1.72 -16.16 -0.95
C GLU A 63 3.09 -15.54 -1.28
N GLN A 64 4.15 -16.00 -0.60
CA GLN A 64 5.53 -15.54 -0.78
C GLN A 64 6.50 -16.65 -1.24
N PRO A 65 6.25 -17.32 -2.38
CA PRO A 65 7.13 -18.40 -2.86
C PRO A 65 8.56 -17.92 -3.14
N LEU A 66 8.74 -16.70 -3.64
CA LEU A 66 10.08 -16.14 -3.91
C LEU A 66 10.81 -15.82 -2.60
N PHE A 67 10.10 -15.31 -1.58
CA PHE A 67 10.69 -15.11 -0.27
C PHE A 67 11.12 -16.44 0.35
N GLY A 68 10.31 -17.48 0.23
CA GLY A 68 10.65 -18.82 0.71
C GLY A 68 11.93 -19.39 0.09
N LEU A 69 12.23 -19.02 -1.16
CA LEU A 69 13.44 -19.46 -1.88
C LEU A 69 14.65 -18.56 -1.60
N THR A 70 14.46 -17.26 -1.37
CA THR A 70 15.55 -16.29 -1.42
C THR A 70 15.75 -15.51 -0.11
N GLY A 71 14.70 -15.42 0.73
CA GLY A 71 14.68 -14.54 1.90
C GLY A 71 14.76 -13.04 1.56
N GLY A 72 14.71 -12.66 0.27
CA GLY A 72 15.07 -11.33 -0.21
C GLY A 72 13.92 -10.52 -0.81
N THR A 73 12.67 -10.98 -0.72
CA THR A 73 11.51 -10.28 -1.30
C THR A 73 10.55 -9.76 -0.24
N HIS A 74 9.70 -8.85 -0.67
CA HIS A 74 8.54 -8.37 0.07
C HIS A 74 7.26 -8.71 -0.69
N ALA A 75 6.16 -8.90 0.05
CA ALA A 75 4.85 -9.13 -0.53
C ALA A 75 3.84 -8.03 -0.20
N ALA A 76 2.90 -7.85 -1.11
CA ALA A 76 1.64 -7.14 -0.92
C ALA A 76 0.51 -8.07 -1.34
N VAL A 77 -0.49 -8.26 -0.47
CA VAL A 77 -1.63 -9.16 -0.66
C VAL A 77 -2.91 -8.41 -0.38
N ALA A 78 -3.86 -8.52 -1.30
CA ALA A 78 -5.22 -8.02 -1.14
C ALA A 78 -6.14 -9.17 -0.73
N PHE A 79 -6.96 -8.94 0.30
CA PHE A 79 -7.93 -9.90 0.82
C PHE A 79 -9.35 -9.30 0.76
N ASP A 80 -10.32 -10.15 0.53
CA ASP A 80 -11.73 -9.76 0.66
C ASP A 80 -12.14 -9.64 2.14
N ARG A 81 -13.39 -9.21 2.38
CA ARG A 81 -13.96 -9.09 3.73
C ARG A 81 -14.04 -10.40 4.53
N LYS A 82 -13.92 -11.56 3.86
CA LYS A 82 -13.92 -12.89 4.50
C LYS A 82 -12.52 -13.42 4.74
N GLY A 83 -11.49 -12.70 4.24
CA GLY A 83 -10.09 -13.10 4.34
C GLY A 83 -9.61 -14.01 3.20
N ALA A 84 -10.40 -14.14 2.12
CA ALA A 84 -9.91 -14.84 0.94
C ALA A 84 -8.95 -13.97 0.15
N VAL A 85 -7.88 -14.56 -0.40
CA VAL A 85 -6.89 -13.87 -1.23
C VAL A 85 -7.53 -13.47 -2.56
N ILE A 86 -7.52 -12.17 -2.86
CA ILE A 86 -7.93 -11.61 -4.16
C ILE A 86 -6.75 -11.62 -5.12
N ALA A 87 -5.60 -11.14 -4.66
CA ALA A 87 -4.36 -11.08 -5.42
C ALA A 87 -3.16 -10.94 -4.49
N ALA A 88 -2.01 -11.48 -4.91
CA ALA A 88 -0.73 -11.36 -4.23
C ALA A 88 0.38 -11.03 -5.21
N ARG A 89 1.35 -10.21 -4.80
CA ARG A 89 2.54 -9.88 -5.60
C ARG A 89 3.76 -9.71 -4.72
N GLU A 90 4.87 -10.23 -5.23
CA GLU A 90 6.19 -10.11 -4.61
C GLU A 90 7.12 -9.23 -5.45
N ASP A 91 8.06 -8.57 -4.76
CA ASP A 91 9.19 -7.86 -5.35
C ASP A 91 10.29 -7.68 -4.31
N VAL A 92 11.53 -7.47 -4.74
CA VAL A 92 12.66 -7.11 -3.86
C VAL A 92 12.37 -5.79 -3.12
N GLY A 93 11.69 -4.85 -3.78
CA GLY A 93 11.28 -3.58 -3.19
C GLY A 93 9.82 -3.61 -2.70
N ARG A 94 9.59 -3.35 -1.41
CA ARG A 94 8.24 -3.31 -0.83
C ARG A 94 7.28 -2.35 -1.55
N HIS A 95 7.79 -1.23 -2.09
CA HIS A 95 7.00 -0.28 -2.87
C HIS A 95 6.58 -0.87 -4.21
N ASN A 96 7.49 -1.59 -4.86
CA ASN A 96 7.22 -2.26 -6.12
C ASN A 96 6.23 -3.43 -5.95
N ALA A 97 6.31 -4.18 -4.84
CA ALA A 97 5.34 -5.23 -4.55
C ALA A 97 3.91 -4.68 -4.50
N LEU A 98 3.71 -3.53 -3.83
CA LEU A 98 2.41 -2.85 -3.80
C LEU A 98 2.01 -2.31 -5.19
N ASP A 99 2.93 -1.70 -5.94
CA ASP A 99 2.65 -1.20 -7.29
C ASP A 99 2.26 -2.33 -8.24
N LYS A 100 2.93 -3.48 -8.16
CA LYS A 100 2.58 -4.69 -8.92
C LYS A 100 1.17 -5.19 -8.56
N LEU A 101 0.81 -5.19 -7.27
CA LEU A 101 -0.52 -5.58 -6.81
C LEU A 101 -1.58 -4.65 -7.38
N ILE A 102 -1.43 -3.35 -7.18
CA ILE A 102 -2.36 -2.31 -7.67
C ILE A 102 -2.49 -2.40 -9.20
N GLY A 103 -1.36 -2.46 -9.92
CA GLY A 103 -1.34 -2.57 -11.37
C GLY A 103 -2.03 -3.84 -11.89
N HIS A 104 -1.85 -4.97 -11.17
CA HIS A 104 -2.58 -6.21 -11.49
C HIS A 104 -4.10 -6.05 -11.31
N MET A 105 -4.54 -5.44 -10.22
CA MET A 105 -5.97 -5.24 -9.95
C MET A 105 -6.60 -4.31 -10.99
N ILE A 106 -5.92 -3.21 -11.36
CA ILE A 106 -6.38 -2.31 -12.42
C ILE A 106 -6.60 -3.07 -13.75
N ARG A 107 -5.66 -3.93 -14.13
CA ARG A 107 -5.73 -4.68 -15.39
C ARG A 107 -6.80 -5.77 -15.41
N ASN A 108 -7.25 -6.24 -14.26
CA ASN A 108 -8.18 -7.38 -14.13
C ASN A 108 -9.54 -6.99 -13.55
N GLY A 109 -10.00 -5.76 -13.68
CA GLY A 109 -11.34 -5.38 -13.26
C GLY A 109 -11.44 -4.01 -12.58
N GLY A 110 -10.34 -3.30 -12.46
CA GLY A 110 -10.30 -1.97 -11.84
C GLY A 110 -10.10 -2.01 -10.32
N LEU A 111 -10.07 -0.82 -9.72
CA LEU A 111 -9.89 -0.63 -8.28
C LEU A 111 -11.27 -0.44 -7.62
N ASN A 112 -11.93 -1.54 -7.26
CA ASN A 112 -13.08 -1.53 -6.36
C ASN A 112 -12.68 -2.12 -5.01
N ASN A 113 -11.94 -1.34 -4.21
CA ASN A 113 -11.29 -1.79 -2.99
C ASN A 113 -12.01 -1.36 -1.71
N GLU A 114 -13.25 -0.85 -1.80
CA GLU A 114 -14.01 -0.31 -0.66
C GLU A 114 -14.23 -1.32 0.49
N GLU A 115 -14.18 -2.60 0.21
CA GLU A 115 -14.29 -3.70 1.17
C GLU A 115 -13.08 -4.65 1.12
N THR A 116 -11.91 -4.11 0.81
CA THR A 116 -10.69 -4.91 0.64
C THR A 116 -9.66 -4.57 1.71
N ILE A 117 -8.99 -5.58 2.22
CA ILE A 117 -7.90 -5.47 3.19
C ILE A 117 -6.59 -5.58 2.43
N LEU A 118 -5.68 -4.63 2.60
CA LEU A 118 -4.30 -4.73 2.14
C LEU A 118 -3.41 -5.20 3.28
N GLN A 119 -2.64 -6.27 3.06
CA GLN A 119 -1.54 -6.65 3.96
C GLN A 119 -0.20 -6.60 3.25
N VAL A 120 0.83 -6.12 3.96
CA VAL A 120 2.20 -6.03 3.44
C VAL A 120 3.18 -6.67 4.43
N SER A 121 4.15 -7.40 3.89
CA SER A 121 5.18 -8.08 4.71
C SER A 121 6.23 -7.14 5.29
N GLY A 122 6.32 -5.92 4.78
CA GLY A 122 7.32 -4.93 5.17
C GLY A 122 6.81 -3.87 6.15
N ARG A 123 7.54 -2.75 6.21
CA ARG A 123 7.21 -1.56 7.00
C ARG A 123 6.24 -0.66 6.23
N SER A 124 5.34 0.03 6.96
CA SER A 124 4.44 1.07 6.42
C SER A 124 5.16 2.41 6.35
N SER A 125 5.72 2.75 5.19
CA SER A 125 6.25 4.09 4.91
C SER A 125 5.14 5.03 4.49
N PHE A 126 5.41 6.35 4.54
CA PHE A 126 4.53 7.38 4.01
C PHE A 126 4.03 7.06 2.58
N GLU A 127 4.95 6.68 1.70
CA GLU A 127 4.63 6.39 0.29
C GLU A 127 3.71 5.16 0.15
N LEU A 128 3.91 4.09 0.94
CA LEU A 128 3.03 2.94 0.92
C LEU A 128 1.61 3.31 1.37
N VAL A 129 1.48 4.09 2.45
CA VAL A 129 0.18 4.59 2.93
C VAL A 129 -0.47 5.48 1.87
N GLN A 130 0.29 6.37 1.23
CA GLN A 130 -0.22 7.23 0.16
C GLN A 130 -0.77 6.40 -1.03
N LYS A 131 -0.04 5.37 -1.47
CA LYS A 131 -0.48 4.47 -2.54
C LYS A 131 -1.73 3.67 -2.14
N THR A 132 -1.78 3.20 -0.89
CA THR A 132 -2.93 2.49 -0.32
C THR A 132 -4.20 3.33 -0.36
N ILE A 133 -4.12 4.59 0.07
CA ILE A 133 -5.24 5.54 0.05
C ILE A 133 -5.67 5.82 -1.38
N ARG A 134 -4.74 6.08 -2.29
CA ARG A 134 -5.05 6.33 -3.72
C ARG A 134 -5.69 5.14 -4.41
N ALA A 135 -5.33 3.93 -4.01
CA ALA A 135 -5.93 2.70 -4.51
C ALA A 135 -7.29 2.36 -3.85
N GLY A 136 -7.74 3.14 -2.86
CA GLY A 136 -9.05 3.00 -2.23
C GLY A 136 -9.16 1.90 -1.18
N PHE A 137 -8.05 1.38 -0.66
CA PHE A 137 -8.09 0.39 0.42
C PHE A 137 -8.41 1.07 1.76
N PRO A 138 -9.49 0.69 2.46
CA PRO A 138 -9.85 1.28 3.75
C PRO A 138 -9.04 0.74 4.93
N ILE A 139 -8.43 -0.43 4.78
CA ILE A 139 -7.61 -1.08 5.81
C ILE A 139 -6.26 -1.48 5.22
N MET A 140 -5.18 -1.08 5.90
CA MET A 140 -3.82 -1.54 5.63
C MET A 140 -3.21 -2.15 6.89
N ALA A 141 -2.73 -3.38 6.79
CA ALA A 141 -2.00 -4.06 7.85
C ALA A 141 -0.56 -4.36 7.42
N SER A 142 0.40 -4.20 8.31
CA SER A 142 1.83 -4.45 8.07
C SER A 142 2.48 -5.24 9.19
N VAL A 143 3.40 -6.11 8.82
CA VAL A 143 4.26 -6.85 9.76
C VAL A 143 5.23 -5.90 10.46
N GLY A 144 5.72 -4.90 9.73
CA GLY A 144 6.68 -3.93 10.24
C GLY A 144 6.03 -2.68 10.87
N ALA A 145 6.90 -1.79 11.34
CA ALA A 145 6.53 -0.50 11.93
C ALA A 145 6.04 0.49 10.85
N ALA A 146 5.26 1.49 11.28
CA ALA A 146 4.96 2.68 10.48
C ALA A 146 5.91 3.83 10.80
N SER A 147 6.13 4.72 9.84
CA SER A 147 6.74 6.03 10.09
C SER A 147 5.70 6.99 10.68
N SER A 148 6.16 8.04 11.42
CA SER A 148 5.27 9.07 11.97
C SER A 148 4.40 9.72 10.89
N LEU A 149 5.00 10.10 9.76
CA LEU A 149 4.28 10.67 8.61
C LEU A 149 3.25 9.70 8.00
N ALA A 150 3.52 8.39 8.02
CA ALA A 150 2.53 7.38 7.58
C ALA A 150 1.31 7.35 8.51
N VAL A 151 1.53 7.46 9.82
CA VAL A 151 0.45 7.51 10.82
C VAL A 151 -0.37 8.79 10.68
N GLU A 152 0.27 9.94 10.50
CA GLU A 152 -0.39 11.23 10.27
C GLU A 152 -1.28 11.18 9.04
N LEU A 153 -0.75 10.69 7.91
CA LEU A 153 -1.50 10.55 6.66
C LEU A 153 -2.68 9.58 6.79
N ALA A 154 -2.49 8.45 7.47
CA ALA A 154 -3.56 7.48 7.70
C ALA A 154 -4.71 8.09 8.51
N ARG A 155 -4.41 8.90 9.53
CA ARG A 155 -5.41 9.63 10.33
C ARG A 155 -6.16 10.68 9.50
N GLU A 156 -5.44 11.46 8.70
CA GLU A 156 -6.03 12.50 7.84
C GLU A 156 -7.07 11.92 6.88
N TYR A 157 -6.77 10.76 6.29
CA TYR A 157 -7.64 10.12 5.29
C TYR A 157 -8.54 9.02 5.85
N ASN A 158 -8.55 8.82 7.18
CA ASN A 158 -9.32 7.76 7.85
C ASN A 158 -8.98 6.35 7.36
N LEU A 159 -7.73 6.11 6.99
CA LEU A 159 -7.23 4.76 6.74
C LEU A 159 -7.04 4.03 8.06
N THR A 160 -7.63 2.85 8.22
CA THR A 160 -7.29 1.96 9.33
C THR A 160 -5.90 1.37 9.08
N LEU A 161 -4.91 1.82 9.87
CA LEU A 161 -3.52 1.38 9.76
C LEU A 161 -3.15 0.49 10.95
N VAL A 162 -2.85 -0.78 10.69
CA VAL A 162 -2.39 -1.77 11.66
C VAL A 162 -0.91 -2.04 11.41
N CYS A 163 -0.11 -2.02 12.48
CA CYS A 163 1.34 -2.24 12.41
C CYS A 163 1.76 -3.31 13.42
N PHE A 164 2.96 -3.87 13.22
CA PHE A 164 3.51 -4.94 14.07
C PHE A 164 2.59 -6.17 14.13
N LEU A 165 1.93 -6.47 13.01
CA LEU A 165 1.06 -7.64 12.92
C LEU A 165 1.88 -8.90 13.17
N LYS A 166 1.39 -9.76 14.07
CA LYS A 166 2.00 -11.03 14.43
C LYS A 166 0.95 -12.12 14.34
N ALA A 167 1.39 -13.34 14.10
CA ALA A 167 0.56 -14.51 14.33
C ALA A 167 0.34 -14.67 15.84
N ASP A 168 -0.83 -15.13 16.24
CA ASP A 168 -1.17 -15.47 17.62
C ASP A 168 -0.45 -16.74 18.07
#